data_3d88353e6a0feb59bc044107ec64f14d
#
_entry.id   3d88353e6a0feb59bc044107ec64f14d
#
_cell.length_a   1.000
_cell.length_b   1.000
_cell.length_c   1.000
_cell.angle_alpha   90.00
_cell.angle_beta   90.00
_cell.angle_gamma   90.00
#
_symmetry.space_group_name_H-M   'P 1'
#
loop_
_entity.id
_entity.type
_entity.pdbx_description
1 polymer ?
#
loop_
_entity_poly.entity_id
_entity_poly.type
_entity_poly.pdbx_seq_one_letter_code
_entity_poly.pdbx_strand_id
1 'polypeptide(L)'
;MDIKELLKEAQMLLVDGKDKESIEAFTKAIEAGADPYICHLSRGVVYVKLKESDKALDDLNKAIKANSLSARAYFFRGMTYMMKEDFNHAVADFTGALNLKTNYGMAKFARAVSYARLGNFDEASKDMNVVAPQMEENLQGFADSYGIVRTEMSKVMAQVLGESNLPNLELNDKNMEILKKWLDN
;
A
#
# COMPACT_ATOMS: atom_id res chain seq x y z
N MET A 1 -23.18 15.22 -19.32
CA MET A 1 -22.53 15.49 -18.02
C MET A 1 -21.14 16.00 -18.30
N ASP A 2 -20.74 17.08 -17.64
CA ASP A 2 -19.39 17.66 -17.83
C ASP A 2 -18.33 16.65 -17.32
N ILE A 3 -17.16 16.61 -17.95
CA ILE A 3 -16.03 15.74 -17.56
C ILE A 3 -15.65 15.94 -16.08
N LYS A 4 -15.70 17.21 -15.60
CA LYS A 4 -15.43 17.51 -14.19
C LYS A 4 -16.47 16.91 -13.23
N GLU A 5 -17.73 16.89 -13.64
CA GLU A 5 -18.82 16.29 -12.86
C GLU A 5 -18.68 14.77 -12.80
N LEU A 6 -18.35 14.13 -13.93
CA LEU A 6 -18.08 12.68 -13.98
C LEU A 6 -16.93 12.27 -13.04
N LEU A 7 -15.83 13.03 -13.09
CA LEU A 7 -14.67 12.75 -12.24
C LEU A 7 -14.99 12.96 -10.75
N LYS A 8 -15.74 14.03 -10.43
CA LYS A 8 -16.17 14.33 -9.07
C LYS A 8 -17.10 13.22 -8.52
N GLU A 9 -18.06 12.79 -9.32
CA GLU A 9 -18.95 11.67 -8.95
C GLU A 9 -18.16 10.39 -8.67
N ALA A 10 -17.22 10.03 -9.55
CA ALA A 10 -16.38 8.86 -9.38
C ALA A 10 -15.56 8.92 -8.08
N GLN A 11 -15.00 10.09 -7.77
CA GLN A 11 -14.23 10.33 -6.55
C GLN A 11 -15.11 10.27 -5.28
N MET A 12 -16.34 10.80 -5.34
CA MET A 12 -17.28 10.72 -4.22
C MET A 12 -17.68 9.27 -3.95
N LEU A 13 -18.02 8.50 -4.98
CA LEU A 13 -18.34 7.08 -4.85
C LEU A 13 -17.18 6.28 -4.24
N LEU A 14 -15.95 6.61 -4.59
CA LEU A 14 -14.76 5.99 -3.98
C LEU A 14 -14.65 6.33 -2.48
N VAL A 15 -14.85 7.57 -2.11
CA VAL A 15 -14.81 8.02 -0.70
C VAL A 15 -15.94 7.37 0.11
N ASP A 16 -17.12 7.22 -0.48
CA ASP A 16 -18.28 6.55 0.13
C ASP A 16 -18.12 5.02 0.23
N GLY A 17 -17.01 4.46 -0.29
CA GLY A 17 -16.77 3.01 -0.28
C GLY A 17 -17.64 2.22 -1.25
N LYS A 18 -18.30 2.88 -2.20
CA LYS A 18 -19.11 2.27 -3.27
C LYS A 18 -18.20 1.81 -4.42
N ASP A 19 -17.42 0.75 -4.15
CA ASP A 19 -16.30 0.34 -5.00
C ASP A 19 -16.73 0.00 -6.44
N LYS A 20 -17.82 -0.76 -6.62
CA LYS A 20 -18.29 -1.16 -7.96
C LYS A 20 -18.78 0.04 -8.77
N GLU A 21 -19.59 0.88 -8.14
CA GLU A 21 -20.12 2.09 -8.77
C GLU A 21 -19.00 3.07 -9.09
N SER A 22 -17.97 3.17 -8.24
CA SER A 22 -16.82 4.04 -8.51
C SER A 22 -16.01 3.55 -9.72
N ILE A 23 -15.83 2.24 -9.90
CA ILE A 23 -15.18 1.67 -11.09
C ILE A 23 -15.93 2.05 -12.36
N GLU A 24 -17.27 1.92 -12.36
CA GLU A 24 -18.08 2.29 -13.51
C GLU A 24 -18.00 3.79 -13.81
N ALA A 25 -18.04 4.62 -12.76
CA ALA A 25 -17.96 6.07 -12.91
C ALA A 25 -16.56 6.51 -13.40
N PHE A 26 -15.45 5.93 -12.91
CA PHE A 26 -14.12 6.18 -13.45
C PHE A 26 -13.99 5.71 -14.90
N THR A 27 -14.64 4.60 -15.26
CA THR A 27 -14.64 4.11 -16.65
C THR A 27 -15.31 5.12 -17.56
N LYS A 28 -16.49 5.64 -17.20
CA LYS A 28 -17.18 6.71 -17.94
C LYS A 28 -16.35 7.99 -18.03
N ALA A 29 -15.66 8.36 -16.95
CA ALA A 29 -14.78 9.52 -16.94
C ALA A 29 -13.61 9.37 -17.92
N ILE A 30 -13.00 8.17 -17.98
CA ILE A 30 -11.93 7.84 -18.93
C ILE A 30 -12.45 7.96 -20.38
N GLU A 31 -13.59 7.39 -20.68
CA GLU A 31 -14.24 7.43 -22.01
C GLU A 31 -14.58 8.87 -22.44
N ALA A 32 -14.95 9.71 -21.48
CA ALA A 32 -15.21 11.13 -21.69
C ALA A 32 -13.94 11.99 -21.83
N GLY A 33 -12.74 11.42 -21.66
CA GLY A 33 -11.46 12.13 -21.80
C GLY A 33 -11.00 12.87 -20.55
N ALA A 34 -11.43 12.44 -19.36
CA ALA A 34 -10.90 12.95 -18.09
C ALA A 34 -9.41 12.63 -17.94
N ASP A 35 -8.75 13.32 -16.99
CA ASP A 35 -7.32 13.13 -16.72
C ASP A 35 -6.97 11.65 -16.54
N PRO A 36 -6.16 11.06 -17.45
CA PRO A 36 -5.89 9.63 -17.44
C PRO A 36 -5.12 9.19 -16.21
N TYR A 37 -4.23 10.03 -15.67
CA TYR A 37 -3.49 9.72 -14.45
C TYR A 37 -4.44 9.57 -13.26
N ILE A 38 -5.31 10.55 -13.03
CA ILE A 38 -6.24 10.55 -11.91
C ILE A 38 -7.18 9.35 -12.00
N CYS A 39 -7.79 9.15 -13.17
CA CYS A 39 -8.78 8.09 -13.36
C CYS A 39 -8.18 6.69 -13.21
N HIS A 40 -7.07 6.42 -13.90
CA HIS A 40 -6.42 5.11 -13.82
C HIS A 40 -5.82 4.85 -12.45
N LEU A 41 -5.19 5.83 -11.80
CA LEU A 41 -4.69 5.66 -10.43
C LEU A 41 -5.83 5.32 -9.48
N SER A 42 -6.91 6.10 -9.50
CA SER A 42 -8.02 5.91 -8.56
C SER A 42 -8.73 4.57 -8.78
N ARG A 43 -9.03 4.21 -10.04
CA ARG A 43 -9.65 2.92 -10.36
C ARG A 43 -8.72 1.74 -10.04
N GLY A 44 -7.43 1.88 -10.32
CA GLY A 44 -6.40 0.91 -9.95
C GLY A 44 -6.34 0.66 -8.45
N VAL A 45 -6.43 1.71 -7.63
CA VAL A 45 -6.51 1.59 -6.16
C VAL A 45 -7.77 0.84 -5.71
N VAL A 46 -8.91 1.05 -6.37
CA VAL A 46 -10.13 0.27 -6.09
C VAL A 46 -9.91 -1.21 -6.41
N TYR A 47 -9.29 -1.51 -7.55
CA TYR A 47 -8.95 -2.90 -7.90
C TYR A 47 -7.98 -3.56 -6.91
N VAL A 48 -6.99 -2.80 -6.39
CA VAL A 48 -6.13 -3.30 -5.29
C VAL A 48 -6.96 -3.67 -4.06
N LYS A 49 -7.88 -2.79 -3.65
CA LYS A 49 -8.77 -3.04 -2.51
C LYS A 49 -9.65 -4.28 -2.72
N LEU A 50 -10.13 -4.49 -3.94
CA LEU A 50 -10.95 -5.65 -4.32
C LEU A 50 -10.12 -6.91 -4.60
N LYS A 51 -8.79 -6.86 -4.49
CA LYS A 51 -7.84 -7.94 -4.80
C LYS A 51 -7.88 -8.41 -6.27
N GLU A 52 -8.36 -7.55 -7.17
CA GLU A 52 -8.37 -7.78 -8.62
C GLU A 52 -7.02 -7.39 -9.23
N SER A 53 -5.96 -8.14 -8.90
CA SER A 53 -4.56 -7.75 -9.15
C SER A 53 -4.25 -7.47 -10.61
N ASP A 54 -4.78 -8.25 -11.56
CA ASP A 54 -4.48 -8.04 -12.99
C ASP A 54 -5.08 -6.74 -13.54
N LYS A 55 -6.30 -6.40 -13.12
CA LYS A 55 -6.94 -5.13 -13.48
C LYS A 55 -6.23 -3.95 -12.80
N ALA A 56 -5.80 -4.14 -11.54
CA ALA A 56 -5.02 -3.15 -10.81
C ALA A 56 -3.70 -2.85 -11.55
N LEU A 57 -2.95 -3.87 -11.97
CA LEU A 57 -1.70 -3.70 -12.71
C LEU A 57 -1.90 -2.97 -14.04
N ASP A 58 -2.95 -3.31 -14.80
CA ASP A 58 -3.25 -2.63 -16.06
C ASP A 58 -3.47 -1.12 -15.85
N ASP A 59 -4.32 -0.76 -14.89
CA ASP A 59 -4.61 0.63 -14.58
C ASP A 59 -3.41 1.37 -13.99
N LEU A 60 -2.67 0.76 -13.06
CA LEU A 60 -1.50 1.38 -12.45
C LEU A 60 -0.35 1.58 -13.45
N ASN A 61 -0.19 0.69 -14.42
CA ASN A 61 0.74 0.88 -15.54
C ASN A 61 0.33 2.08 -16.40
N LYS A 62 -0.96 2.24 -16.70
CA LYS A 62 -1.48 3.39 -17.44
C LYS A 62 -1.31 4.69 -16.66
N ALA A 63 -1.53 4.65 -15.34
CA ALA A 63 -1.30 5.80 -14.46
C ALA A 63 0.17 6.23 -14.44
N ILE A 64 1.12 5.29 -14.33
CA ILE A 64 2.56 5.57 -14.38
C ILE A 64 2.97 6.10 -15.75
N LYS A 65 2.40 5.55 -16.83
CA LYS A 65 2.65 6.07 -18.19
C LYS A 65 2.16 7.50 -18.35
N ALA A 66 1.04 7.87 -17.74
CA ALA A 66 0.48 9.23 -17.78
C ALA A 66 1.25 10.19 -16.85
N ASN A 67 1.75 9.72 -15.71
CA ASN A 67 2.57 10.50 -14.79
C ASN A 67 3.64 9.61 -14.13
N SER A 68 4.83 9.62 -14.70
CA SER A 68 5.98 8.84 -14.22
C SER A 68 6.60 9.36 -12.93
N LEU A 69 6.20 10.54 -12.44
CA LEU A 69 6.69 11.13 -11.20
C LEU A 69 5.75 10.91 -10.01
N SER A 70 4.82 9.96 -10.13
CA SER A 70 3.89 9.64 -9.06
C SER A 70 4.40 8.54 -8.14
N ALA A 71 4.99 8.92 -7.00
CA ALA A 71 5.36 7.97 -5.95
C ALA A 71 4.17 7.09 -5.52
N ARG A 72 2.95 7.63 -5.54
CA ARG A 72 1.74 6.91 -5.18
C ARG A 72 1.39 5.80 -6.17
N ALA A 73 1.56 6.04 -7.47
CA ALA A 73 1.29 5.03 -8.50
C ALA A 73 2.28 3.85 -8.39
N TYR A 74 3.57 4.13 -8.21
CA TYR A 74 4.56 3.09 -7.94
C TYR A 74 4.23 2.32 -6.66
N PHE A 75 3.88 3.01 -5.59
CA PHE A 75 3.52 2.36 -4.32
C PHE A 75 2.37 1.36 -4.50
N PHE A 76 1.27 1.76 -5.12
CA PHE A 76 0.13 0.85 -5.32
C PHE A 76 0.44 -0.30 -6.28
N ARG A 77 1.29 -0.08 -7.30
CA ARG A 77 1.73 -1.16 -8.19
C ARG A 77 2.62 -2.15 -7.43
N GLY A 78 3.54 -1.67 -6.60
CA GLY A 78 4.34 -2.50 -5.70
C GLY A 78 3.48 -3.32 -4.74
N MET A 79 2.43 -2.70 -4.15
CA MET A 79 1.44 -3.42 -3.34
C MET A 79 0.73 -4.52 -4.12
N THR A 80 0.40 -4.26 -5.38
CA THR A 80 -0.24 -5.27 -6.25
C THR A 80 0.71 -6.42 -6.56
N TYR A 81 2.00 -6.15 -6.80
CA TYR A 81 3.00 -7.19 -6.95
C TYR A 81 3.20 -8.01 -5.67
N MET A 82 3.19 -7.38 -4.50
CA MET A 82 3.19 -8.12 -3.22
C MET A 82 2.01 -9.08 -3.10
N MET A 83 0.81 -8.65 -3.47
CA MET A 83 -0.39 -9.51 -3.46
C MET A 83 -0.27 -10.70 -4.40
N LYS A 84 0.51 -10.56 -5.47
CA LYS A 84 0.84 -11.64 -6.42
C LYS A 84 2.09 -12.44 -6.01
N GLU A 85 2.64 -12.15 -4.83
CA GLU A 85 3.90 -12.73 -4.31
C GLU A 85 5.13 -12.48 -5.21
N ASP A 86 5.04 -11.49 -6.11
CA ASP A 86 6.16 -11.04 -6.93
C ASP A 86 6.96 -9.96 -6.18
N PHE A 87 7.71 -10.41 -5.19
CA PHE A 87 8.45 -9.53 -4.29
C PHE A 87 9.59 -8.77 -4.97
N ASN A 88 10.15 -9.32 -6.07
CA ASN A 88 11.20 -8.62 -6.83
C ASN A 88 10.66 -7.35 -7.50
N HIS A 89 9.54 -7.44 -8.20
CA HIS A 89 8.89 -6.26 -8.78
C HIS A 89 8.34 -5.32 -7.70
N ALA A 90 7.86 -5.86 -6.59
CA ALA A 90 7.41 -5.05 -5.47
C ALA A 90 8.54 -4.18 -4.90
N VAL A 91 9.73 -4.76 -4.64
CA VAL A 91 10.93 -4.02 -4.19
C VAL A 91 11.32 -2.94 -5.19
N ALA A 92 11.32 -3.24 -6.49
CA ALA A 92 11.66 -2.27 -7.52
C ALA A 92 10.69 -1.06 -7.50
N ASP A 93 9.40 -1.32 -7.40
CA ASP A 93 8.38 -0.28 -7.36
C ASP A 93 8.41 0.55 -6.07
N PHE A 94 8.57 -0.08 -4.91
CA PHE A 94 8.74 0.67 -3.67
C PHE A 94 10.02 1.51 -3.67
N THR A 95 11.09 1.03 -4.29
CA THR A 95 12.32 1.82 -4.50
C THR A 95 12.05 3.00 -5.42
N GLY A 96 11.31 2.82 -6.51
CA GLY A 96 10.87 3.90 -7.37
C GLY A 96 10.04 4.95 -6.62
N ALA A 97 9.09 4.51 -5.79
CA ALA A 97 8.29 5.40 -4.94
C ALA A 97 9.17 6.20 -3.96
N LEU A 98 10.18 5.56 -3.35
CA LEU A 98 11.09 6.19 -2.40
C LEU A 98 12.08 7.15 -3.05
N ASN A 99 12.50 6.91 -4.28
CA ASN A 99 13.30 7.86 -5.06
C ASN A 99 12.55 9.17 -5.34
N LEU A 100 11.21 9.07 -5.52
CA LEU A 100 10.34 10.23 -5.72
C LEU A 100 9.91 10.89 -4.40
N LYS A 101 9.80 10.11 -3.34
CA LYS A 101 9.40 10.59 -2.01
C LYS A 101 10.17 9.83 -0.93
N THR A 102 11.31 10.35 -0.52
CA THR A 102 12.25 9.69 0.41
C THR A 102 11.67 9.40 1.80
N ASN A 103 10.74 10.22 2.27
CA ASN A 103 10.06 10.06 3.56
C ASN A 103 8.71 9.33 3.45
N TYR A 104 8.55 8.44 2.47
CA TYR A 104 7.35 7.65 2.31
C TYR A 104 7.43 6.39 3.21
N GLY A 105 7.08 6.53 4.49
CA GLY A 105 7.17 5.48 5.51
C GLY A 105 6.48 4.18 5.11
N MET A 106 5.27 4.26 4.51
CA MET A 106 4.55 3.08 4.02
C MET A 106 5.31 2.31 2.94
N ALA A 107 5.98 3.02 2.02
CA ALA A 107 6.77 2.38 0.98
C ALA A 107 8.04 1.71 1.55
N LYS A 108 8.70 2.33 2.55
CA LYS A 108 9.82 1.70 3.27
C LYS A 108 9.38 0.44 3.98
N PHE A 109 8.27 0.51 4.71
CA PHE A 109 7.71 -0.64 5.39
C PHE A 109 7.37 -1.78 4.42
N ALA A 110 6.63 -1.49 3.35
CA ALA A 110 6.26 -2.50 2.36
C ALA A 110 7.48 -3.07 1.63
N ARG A 111 8.54 -2.27 1.41
CA ARG A 111 9.81 -2.73 0.86
C ARG A 111 10.54 -3.66 1.83
N ALA A 112 10.58 -3.31 3.11
CA ALA A 112 11.15 -4.17 4.15
C ALA A 112 10.47 -5.55 4.20
N VAL A 113 9.13 -5.55 4.15
CA VAL A 113 8.35 -6.80 4.06
C VAL A 113 8.75 -7.60 2.82
N SER A 114 8.86 -6.95 1.66
CA SER A 114 9.22 -7.62 0.41
C SER A 114 10.64 -8.19 0.45
N TYR A 115 11.61 -7.45 1.03
CA TYR A 115 12.96 -7.94 1.25
C TYR A 115 13.00 -9.16 2.17
N ALA A 116 12.25 -9.13 3.28
CA ALA A 116 12.19 -10.26 4.20
C ALA A 116 11.59 -11.52 3.55
N ARG A 117 10.57 -11.35 2.70
CA ARG A 117 9.99 -12.47 1.93
C ARG A 117 10.97 -13.05 0.89
N LEU A 118 11.93 -12.26 0.43
CA LEU A 118 13.03 -12.69 -0.43
C LEU A 118 14.23 -13.26 0.35
N GLY A 119 14.20 -13.26 1.68
CA GLY A 119 15.31 -13.70 2.53
C GLY A 119 16.42 -12.63 2.71
N ASN A 120 16.20 -11.41 2.22
CA ASN A 120 17.15 -10.31 2.29
C ASN A 120 16.98 -9.52 3.61
N PHE A 121 17.30 -10.16 4.74
CA PHE A 121 17.03 -9.62 6.08
C PHE A 121 17.82 -8.37 6.43
N ASP A 122 19.04 -8.20 5.89
CA ASP A 122 19.85 -7.01 6.12
C ASP A 122 19.19 -5.75 5.54
N GLU A 123 18.68 -5.83 4.31
CA GLU A 123 17.98 -4.72 3.67
C GLU A 123 16.62 -4.47 4.33
N ALA A 124 15.91 -5.53 4.70
CA ALA A 124 14.67 -5.42 5.45
C ALA A 124 14.87 -4.67 6.78
N SER A 125 15.93 -5.01 7.52
CA SER A 125 16.26 -4.38 8.80
C SER A 125 16.60 -2.89 8.65
N LYS A 126 17.33 -2.50 7.58
CA LYS A 126 17.64 -1.09 7.30
C LYS A 126 16.37 -0.25 7.15
N ASP A 127 15.43 -0.70 6.33
CA ASP A 127 14.17 0.01 6.13
C ASP A 127 13.32 0.00 7.40
N MET A 128 13.26 -1.13 8.10
CA MET A 128 12.48 -1.29 9.32
C MET A 128 12.99 -0.38 10.45
N ASN A 129 14.29 -0.25 10.65
CA ASN A 129 14.87 0.63 11.66
C ASN A 129 14.50 2.11 11.46
N VAL A 130 14.20 2.52 10.23
CA VAL A 130 13.75 3.89 9.94
C VAL A 130 12.27 4.07 10.28
N VAL A 131 11.44 3.05 10.06
CA VAL A 131 9.98 3.17 10.21
C VAL A 131 9.48 2.75 11.60
N ALA A 132 10.17 1.84 12.27
CA ALA A 132 9.75 1.33 13.57
C ALA A 132 9.49 2.44 14.63
N PRO A 133 10.37 3.46 14.78
CA PRO A 133 10.11 4.56 15.72
C PRO A 133 8.87 5.40 15.38
N GLN A 134 8.48 5.45 14.10
CA GLN A 134 7.33 6.22 13.64
C GLN A 134 6.01 5.42 13.72
N MET A 135 6.13 4.09 13.78
CA MET A 135 4.97 3.20 13.89
C MET A 135 4.33 3.22 15.26
N GLU A 136 5.11 3.48 16.31
CA GLU A 136 4.59 3.57 17.68
C GLU A 136 3.53 4.68 17.84
N GLU A 137 3.67 5.79 17.09
CA GLU A 137 2.69 6.89 17.13
C GLU A 137 1.45 6.66 16.25
N ASN A 138 1.53 5.85 15.20
CA ASN A 138 0.49 5.77 14.15
C ASN A 138 0.05 4.33 13.78
N LEU A 139 0.41 3.33 14.58
CA LEU A 139 0.19 1.92 14.25
C LEU A 139 -1.28 1.60 13.96
N GLN A 140 -2.20 2.20 14.68
CA GLN A 140 -3.63 1.97 14.56
C GLN A 140 -4.20 2.49 13.23
N GLY A 141 -3.87 3.72 12.86
CA GLY A 141 -4.34 4.31 11.59
C GLY A 141 -3.73 3.65 10.35
N PHE A 142 -2.52 3.11 10.48
CA PHE A 142 -1.79 2.44 9.41
C PHE A 142 -2.37 1.05 9.11
N ALA A 143 -2.67 0.29 10.16
CA ALA A 143 -3.24 -1.05 10.07
C ALA A 143 -4.68 -1.05 9.56
N ASP A 144 -5.46 -0.04 9.94
CA ASP A 144 -6.87 0.08 9.55
C ASP A 144 -7.04 0.47 8.07
N SER A 145 -6.06 1.18 7.50
CA SER A 145 -6.12 1.64 6.12
C SER A 145 -5.90 0.53 5.08
N TYR A 146 -5.20 -0.56 5.44
CA TYR A 146 -4.80 -1.62 4.49
C TYR A 146 -4.86 -3.01 5.15
N GLY A 147 -6.05 -3.61 5.19
CA GLY A 147 -6.30 -4.93 5.80
C GLY A 147 -5.39 -6.08 5.31
N ILE A 148 -4.72 -5.92 4.16
CA ILE A 148 -3.75 -6.89 3.61
C ILE A 148 -2.43 -6.85 4.39
N VAL A 149 -2.07 -5.71 4.93
CA VAL A 149 -0.79 -5.48 5.62
C VAL A 149 -0.78 -6.06 7.04
N ARG A 150 -1.94 -6.24 7.66
CA ARG A 150 -2.07 -6.70 9.06
C ARG A 150 -1.45 -8.08 9.32
N THR A 151 -1.84 -9.08 8.56
CA THR A 151 -1.38 -10.47 8.75
C THR A 151 0.07 -10.67 8.31
N GLU A 152 0.49 -10.03 7.21
CA GLU A 152 1.86 -10.12 6.73
C GLU A 152 2.82 -9.32 7.62
N MET A 153 2.38 -8.18 8.18
CA MET A 153 3.16 -7.37 9.10
C MET A 153 3.59 -8.16 10.34
N SER A 154 2.66 -8.87 10.97
CA SER A 154 2.97 -9.68 12.18
C SER A 154 3.96 -10.79 11.87
N LYS A 155 3.82 -11.46 10.72
CA LYS A 155 4.73 -12.53 10.30
C LYS A 155 6.14 -12.01 10.01
N VAL A 156 6.24 -10.87 9.32
CA VAL A 156 7.52 -10.28 8.96
C VAL A 156 8.21 -9.65 10.15
N MET A 157 7.48 -8.99 11.04
CA MET A 157 8.03 -8.50 12.31
C MET A 157 8.64 -9.66 13.12
N ALA A 158 7.95 -10.80 13.23
CA ALA A 158 8.48 -11.97 13.90
C ALA A 158 9.70 -12.57 13.19
N GLN A 159 9.75 -12.55 11.86
CA GLN A 159 10.88 -13.09 11.08
C GLN A 159 12.09 -12.14 11.02
N VAL A 160 11.87 -10.83 10.88
CA VAL A 160 12.96 -9.84 10.75
C VAL A 160 13.57 -9.49 12.10
N LEU A 161 12.76 -9.40 13.13
CA LEU A 161 13.24 -9.03 14.47
C LEU A 161 13.69 -10.25 15.29
N GLY A 162 13.35 -11.48 14.87
CA GLY A 162 13.53 -12.69 15.65
C GLY A 162 12.80 -12.60 17.00
N GLU A 163 12.26 -13.70 17.50
CA GLU A 163 11.60 -13.71 18.82
C GLU A 163 12.54 -13.26 19.96
N SER A 164 13.86 -13.29 19.72
CA SER A 164 14.90 -12.95 20.72
C SER A 164 15.54 -11.56 20.53
N ASN A 165 15.26 -10.85 19.45
CA ASN A 165 15.86 -9.55 19.11
C ASN A 165 14.83 -8.44 18.86
N LEU A 166 13.66 -8.56 19.42
CA LEU A 166 12.84 -7.37 19.64
C LEU A 166 13.71 -6.39 20.41
N PRO A 167 14.05 -5.19 19.88
CA PRO A 167 14.58 -4.15 20.76
C PRO A 167 13.63 -4.14 21.95
N ASN A 168 14.14 -3.91 23.15
CA ASN A 168 13.32 -3.74 24.35
C ASN A 168 12.28 -2.63 24.08
N LEU A 169 11.33 -2.93 23.25
CA LEU A 169 10.01 -2.37 23.28
C LEU A 169 9.51 -2.86 24.64
N GLU A 170 9.66 -2.04 25.65
CA GLU A 170 8.82 -2.15 26.84
C GLU A 170 7.39 -2.05 26.31
N LEU A 171 6.88 -3.19 25.84
CA LEU A 171 5.47 -3.36 25.52
C LEU A 171 4.77 -3.13 26.85
N ASN A 172 4.39 -1.89 27.09
CA ASN A 172 3.56 -1.60 28.24
C ASN A 172 2.28 -2.44 28.11
N ASP A 173 1.66 -2.78 29.23
CA ASP A 173 0.50 -3.68 29.26
C ASP A 173 -0.59 -3.28 28.26
N LYS A 174 -0.72 -1.98 27.96
CA LYS A 174 -1.65 -1.45 26.98
C LYS A 174 -1.32 -1.85 25.54
N ASN A 175 -0.05 -1.86 25.19
CA ASN A 175 0.42 -2.27 23.85
C ASN A 175 0.35 -3.79 23.70
N MET A 176 0.57 -4.56 24.79
CA MET A 176 0.38 -6.01 24.79
C MET A 176 -1.10 -6.40 24.65
N GLU A 177 -2.00 -5.64 25.25
CA GLU A 177 -3.45 -5.88 25.12
C GLU A 177 -3.96 -5.58 23.71
N ILE A 178 -3.41 -4.54 23.07
CA ILE A 178 -3.66 -4.21 21.65
C ILE A 178 -3.12 -5.32 20.74
N LEU A 179 -1.91 -5.81 21.00
CA LEU A 179 -1.29 -6.92 20.25
C LEU A 179 -2.09 -8.22 20.41
N LYS A 180 -2.55 -8.55 21.60
CA LYS A 180 -3.39 -9.73 21.87
C LYS A 180 -4.72 -9.64 21.13
N LYS A 181 -5.41 -8.51 21.19
CA LYS A 181 -6.64 -8.27 20.40
C LYS A 181 -6.40 -8.35 18.89
N TRP A 182 -5.19 -8.11 18.46
CA TRP A 182 -4.77 -8.23 17.08
C TRP A 182 -4.55 -9.67 16.61
N LEU A 183 -4.07 -10.53 17.50
CA LEU A 183 -3.80 -11.95 17.24
C LEU A 183 -5.07 -12.80 17.30
N ASP A 184 -6.10 -12.35 18.04
CA ASP A 184 -7.34 -13.09 18.30
C ASP A 184 -8.48 -12.77 17.29
N ASN A 185 -8.26 -11.88 16.30
CA ASN A 185 -9.16 -11.53 15.21
C ASN A 185 -8.55 -11.79 13.83
#